data_12e9a6a5c9ba5dea16205f63c93d9175
#
_entry.id   12e9a6a5c9ba5dea16205f63c93d9175
#
_cell.length_a   1.000
_cell.length_b   1.000
_cell.length_c   1.000
_cell.angle_alpha   90.00
_cell.angle_beta   90.00
_cell.angle_gamma   90.00
#
_symmetry.space_group_name_H-M   'P 1'
#
loop_
_entity.id
_entity.type
_entity.pdbx_description
1 polymer ?
#
loop_
_entity_poly.entity_id
_entity_poly.type
_entity_poly.pdbx_seq_one_letter_code
_entity_poly.pdbx_strand_id
1 'polypeptide(L)'
;FKKSVWAKETLKKLVNLSNPPTQQIKISEFPFSVLVHVPLINPTIYRSFMLEKFEKLGGKLNIKKVASLDELTDTYDIVINSAGWEAKYLTQDSSVHPVRGQTETMRMTKDFKNDYSLNIEALSAYIVFRPSSFDCVAGTTYQMGDSYKGIRETDKQEIFKKVSAFFPSIKGVEAVSKAGIRCERSDVRIETEEGDNAGKKSLIVHCYGHGGSGFSASWGSAFKVLEHCKSFSMNPNFGPTI
;
A
#
# COMPACT_ATOMS: atom_id res chain seq x y z
N PHE A 1 -18.38 7.97 8.18
CA PHE A 1 -17.14 8.07 7.37
C PHE A 1 -16.87 9.55 7.07
N LYS A 2 -15.95 10.19 7.81
CA LYS A 2 -15.40 11.49 7.40
C LYS A 2 -14.52 11.21 6.18
N LYS A 3 -14.98 11.56 4.98
CA LYS A 3 -14.14 11.55 3.77
C LYS A 3 -12.92 12.42 4.08
N SER A 4 -11.73 11.83 4.11
CA SER A 4 -10.53 12.60 4.41
C SER A 4 -10.39 13.73 3.40
N VAL A 5 -10.11 14.93 3.87
CA VAL A 5 -9.86 16.13 3.04
C VAL A 5 -8.76 15.84 2.03
N TRP A 6 -7.79 15.00 2.42
CA TRP A 6 -6.69 14.53 1.60
C TRP A 6 -7.15 13.76 0.33
N ALA A 7 -8.13 12.86 0.44
CA ALA A 7 -8.63 12.11 -0.73
C ALA A 7 -9.30 13.04 -1.76
N LYS A 8 -10.01 14.07 -1.29
CA LYS A 8 -10.64 15.07 -2.18
C LYS A 8 -9.61 15.95 -2.89
N GLU A 9 -8.56 16.38 -2.20
CA GLU A 9 -7.52 17.22 -2.81
C GLU A 9 -6.61 16.43 -3.75
N THR A 10 -6.28 15.18 -3.40
CA THR A 10 -5.48 14.31 -4.25
C THR A 10 -6.22 13.93 -5.53
N LEU A 11 -7.51 13.61 -5.43
CA LEU A 11 -8.36 13.38 -6.61
C LEU A 11 -8.48 14.64 -7.49
N LYS A 12 -8.63 15.82 -6.90
CA LYS A 12 -8.62 17.09 -7.65
C LYS A 12 -7.29 17.34 -8.36
N LYS A 13 -6.16 17.06 -7.73
CA LYS A 13 -4.82 17.19 -8.34
C LYS A 13 -4.59 16.15 -9.43
N LEU A 14 -5.00 14.90 -9.25
CA LEU A 14 -4.89 13.86 -10.28
C LEU A 14 -5.77 14.17 -11.49
N VAL A 15 -6.95 14.68 -11.29
CA VAL A 15 -7.83 15.15 -12.38
C VAL A 15 -7.22 16.37 -13.10
N ASN A 16 -6.50 17.25 -12.40
CA ASN A 16 -5.83 18.40 -13.02
C ASN A 16 -4.50 18.04 -13.73
N LEU A 17 -3.83 16.97 -13.32
CA LEU A 17 -2.51 16.60 -13.87
C LEU A 17 -2.57 15.87 -15.22
N SER A 18 -3.68 15.30 -15.61
CA SER A 18 -3.75 14.50 -16.83
C SER A 18 -4.86 14.89 -17.80
N ASN A 19 -5.74 15.84 -17.44
CA ASN A 19 -6.90 16.17 -18.27
C ASN A 19 -7.46 14.96 -19.04
N PRO A 20 -7.58 13.77 -18.40
CA PRO A 20 -8.25 12.65 -19.04
C PRO A 20 -9.72 13.04 -19.12
N PRO A 21 -10.39 12.79 -20.22
CA PRO A 21 -11.81 13.00 -20.30
C PRO A 21 -12.46 12.11 -19.21
N THR A 22 -12.90 12.75 -18.14
CA THR A 22 -13.70 12.08 -17.11
C THR A 22 -15.06 11.82 -17.75
N GLN A 23 -15.26 10.62 -18.23
CA GLN A 23 -16.54 10.26 -18.83
C GLN A 23 -17.45 9.75 -17.70
N GLN A 24 -18.53 10.46 -17.47
CA GLN A 24 -19.60 9.96 -16.61
C GLN A 24 -20.24 8.76 -17.32
N ILE A 25 -20.06 7.56 -16.74
CA ILE A 25 -20.69 6.35 -17.25
C ILE A 25 -21.86 5.98 -16.34
N LYS A 26 -22.97 5.57 -16.94
CA LYS A 26 -24.11 5.06 -16.19
C LYS A 26 -23.98 3.54 -16.07
N ILE A 27 -23.59 3.09 -14.87
CA ILE A 27 -23.73 1.70 -14.50
C ILE A 27 -25.11 1.57 -13.82
N SER A 28 -25.97 0.72 -14.31
CA SER A 28 -27.40 0.69 -14.08
C SER A 28 -27.84 0.64 -12.61
N GLU A 29 -26.97 0.29 -11.69
CA GLU A 29 -27.28 0.12 -10.26
C GLU A 29 -26.65 1.18 -9.36
N PHE A 30 -25.79 2.06 -9.91
CA PHE A 30 -25.16 3.13 -9.14
C PHE A 30 -25.55 4.51 -9.67
N PRO A 31 -26.06 5.39 -8.79
CA PRO A 31 -26.43 6.75 -9.19
C PRO A 31 -25.22 7.60 -9.57
N PHE A 32 -24.00 7.15 -9.24
CA PHE A 32 -22.75 7.84 -9.51
C PHE A 32 -21.67 6.87 -9.96
N SER A 33 -21.24 6.99 -11.20
CA SER A 33 -20.13 6.23 -11.76
C SER A 33 -19.25 7.14 -12.59
N VAL A 34 -17.93 7.05 -12.40
CA VAL A 34 -16.94 7.88 -13.08
C VAL A 34 -15.87 6.98 -13.68
N LEU A 35 -15.61 7.13 -14.97
CA LEU A 35 -14.47 6.50 -15.63
C LEU A 35 -13.25 7.43 -15.50
N VAL A 36 -12.15 6.90 -14.96
CA VAL A 36 -10.88 7.62 -14.83
C VAL A 36 -9.75 6.79 -15.41
N HIS A 37 -8.80 7.47 -16.06
CA HIS A 37 -7.57 6.85 -16.50
C HIS A 37 -6.52 6.98 -15.39
N VAL A 38 -6.05 5.84 -14.90
CA VAL A 38 -5.06 5.80 -13.81
C VAL A 38 -3.94 4.81 -14.14
N PRO A 39 -2.73 5.02 -13.62
CA PRO A 39 -1.68 4.02 -13.73
C PRO A 39 -2.10 2.69 -13.09
N LEU A 40 -1.88 1.61 -13.80
CA LEU A 40 -2.08 0.26 -13.28
C LEU A 40 -0.74 -0.32 -12.85
N ILE A 41 -0.63 -0.72 -11.60
CA ILE A 41 0.58 -1.32 -11.04
C ILE A 41 0.31 -2.79 -10.70
N ASN A 42 1.15 -3.69 -11.20
CA ASN A 42 1.25 -5.04 -10.67
C ASN A 42 2.27 -5.03 -9.53
N PRO A 43 1.86 -5.15 -8.24
CA PRO A 43 2.77 -5.01 -7.11
C PRO A 43 3.94 -6.00 -7.10
N THR A 44 3.72 -7.21 -7.62
CA THR A 44 4.77 -8.23 -7.67
C THR A 44 5.89 -7.82 -8.64
N ILE A 45 5.51 -7.44 -9.86
CA ILE A 45 6.46 -7.00 -10.89
C ILE A 45 7.16 -5.72 -10.44
N TYR A 46 6.39 -4.76 -9.92
CA TYR A 46 6.91 -3.47 -9.49
C TYR A 46 7.93 -3.59 -8.35
N ARG A 47 7.65 -4.43 -7.35
CA ARG A 47 8.58 -4.66 -6.24
C ARG A 47 9.89 -5.30 -6.71
N SER A 48 9.83 -6.28 -7.60
CA SER A 48 11.03 -6.91 -8.18
C SER A 48 11.85 -5.89 -8.96
N PHE A 49 11.20 -5.06 -9.77
CA PHE A 49 11.86 -3.97 -10.49
C PHE A 49 12.54 -2.97 -9.54
N MET A 50 11.86 -2.57 -8.47
CA MET A 50 12.44 -1.62 -7.50
C MET A 50 13.63 -2.22 -6.76
N LEU A 51 13.56 -3.51 -6.39
CA LEU A 51 14.68 -4.20 -5.74
C LEU A 51 15.90 -4.29 -6.67
N GLU A 52 15.68 -4.67 -7.93
CA GLU A 52 16.75 -4.71 -8.94
C GLU A 52 17.42 -3.34 -9.11
N LYS A 53 16.64 -2.27 -9.16
CA LYS A 53 17.16 -0.90 -9.22
C LYS A 53 17.96 -0.51 -7.98
N PHE A 54 17.46 -0.86 -6.81
CA PHE A 54 18.14 -0.62 -5.53
C PHE A 54 19.51 -1.32 -5.48
N GLU A 55 19.56 -2.60 -5.87
CA GLU A 55 20.81 -3.37 -5.90
C GLU A 55 21.81 -2.83 -6.93
N LYS A 56 21.34 -2.43 -8.12
CA LYS A 56 22.17 -1.77 -9.15
C LYS A 56 22.78 -0.44 -8.70
N LEU A 57 22.14 0.23 -7.74
CA LEU A 57 22.65 1.45 -7.11
C LEU A 57 23.57 1.16 -5.91
N GLY A 58 23.95 -0.11 -5.67
CA GLY A 58 24.81 -0.51 -4.58
C GLY A 58 24.10 -0.85 -3.27
N GLY A 59 22.77 -0.80 -3.26
CA GLY A 59 21.97 -1.20 -2.11
C GLY A 59 22.12 -2.70 -1.80
N LYS A 60 22.01 -3.06 -0.52
CA LYS A 60 22.12 -4.45 -0.06
C LYS A 60 20.84 -4.88 0.65
N LEU A 61 20.29 -6.02 0.23
CA LEU A 61 19.17 -6.66 0.91
C LEU A 61 19.68 -7.65 1.96
N ASN A 62 19.36 -7.41 3.23
CA ASN A 62 19.62 -8.32 4.33
C ASN A 62 18.29 -8.81 4.91
N ILE A 63 18.14 -10.12 5.02
CA ILE A 63 16.95 -10.73 5.63
C ILE A 63 17.28 -11.05 7.10
N LYS A 64 16.75 -10.23 8.00
CA LYS A 64 16.99 -10.34 9.43
C LYS A 64 15.71 -9.97 10.18
N LYS A 65 15.41 -10.66 11.27
CA LYS A 65 14.40 -10.19 12.23
C LYS A 65 15.03 -9.10 13.09
N VAL A 66 14.41 -7.93 13.07
CA VAL A 66 14.77 -6.76 13.90
C VAL A 66 13.91 -6.81 15.17
N ALA A 67 14.53 -6.85 16.33
CA ALA A 67 13.83 -6.89 17.62
C ALA A 67 13.61 -5.48 18.20
N SER A 68 14.54 -4.54 17.98
CA SER A 68 14.47 -3.14 18.38
C SER A 68 15.08 -2.26 17.31
N LEU A 69 14.65 -1.02 17.21
CA LEU A 69 15.29 -0.03 16.34
C LEU A 69 16.67 0.36 16.85
N ASP A 70 16.92 0.26 18.16
CA ASP A 70 18.21 0.59 18.78
C ASP A 70 19.35 -0.28 18.23
N GLU A 71 19.11 -1.59 17.96
CA GLU A 71 20.12 -2.46 17.35
C GLU A 71 20.57 -1.98 15.96
N LEU A 72 19.82 -1.12 15.32
CA LEU A 72 20.14 -0.54 14.01
C LEU A 72 20.83 0.83 14.17
N THR A 73 20.42 1.63 15.15
CA THR A 73 21.02 2.95 15.39
C THR A 73 22.47 2.87 15.85
N ASP A 74 22.88 1.74 16.47
CA ASP A 74 24.29 1.48 16.78
C ASP A 74 25.17 1.37 15.53
N THR A 75 24.58 0.88 14.44
CA THR A 75 25.31 0.60 13.20
C THR A 75 25.13 1.69 12.15
N TYR A 76 23.93 2.27 12.06
CA TYR A 76 23.56 3.19 10.99
C TYR A 76 23.25 4.59 11.55
N ASP A 77 23.64 5.62 10.79
CA ASP A 77 23.37 7.01 11.14
C ASP A 77 21.91 7.39 10.85
N ILE A 78 21.28 6.76 9.87
CA ILE A 78 19.86 6.95 9.52
C ILE A 78 19.18 5.59 9.41
N VAL A 79 18.10 5.43 10.15
CA VAL A 79 17.23 4.24 10.12
C VAL A 79 15.84 4.65 9.63
N ILE A 80 15.36 4.05 8.55
CA ILE A 80 14.00 4.29 8.04
C ILE A 80 13.11 3.12 8.45
N ASN A 81 12.19 3.37 9.38
CA ASN A 81 11.23 2.37 9.83
C ASN A 81 9.99 2.35 8.93
N SER A 82 9.98 1.47 7.95
CA SER A 82 8.84 1.19 7.07
C SER A 82 8.29 -0.23 7.29
N ALA A 83 8.31 -0.72 8.55
CA ALA A 83 7.99 -2.10 8.91
C ALA A 83 6.48 -2.44 8.79
N GLY A 84 5.63 -1.49 8.35
CA GLY A 84 4.19 -1.70 8.20
C GLY A 84 3.53 -2.07 9.52
N TRP A 85 2.76 -3.17 9.55
CA TRP A 85 2.09 -3.63 10.76
C TRP A 85 3.06 -3.93 11.93
N GLU A 86 4.25 -4.45 11.64
CA GLU A 86 5.23 -4.79 12.67
C GLU A 86 5.84 -3.55 13.34
N ALA A 87 5.67 -2.36 12.76
CA ALA A 87 6.07 -1.10 13.38
C ALA A 87 5.42 -0.88 14.76
N LYS A 88 4.20 -1.39 14.96
CA LYS A 88 3.51 -1.38 16.26
C LYS A 88 4.39 -1.90 17.40
N TYR A 89 5.11 -2.97 17.16
CA TYR A 89 5.95 -3.61 18.18
C TYR A 89 7.30 -2.92 18.33
N LEU A 90 7.86 -2.45 17.21
CA LEU A 90 9.16 -1.75 17.20
C LEU A 90 9.09 -0.38 17.88
N THR A 91 7.93 0.28 17.85
CA THR A 91 7.75 1.63 18.38
C THR A 91 6.74 1.70 19.53
N GLN A 92 6.16 0.57 19.94
CA GLN A 92 5.08 0.51 20.93
C GLN A 92 3.90 1.43 20.59
N ASP A 93 3.66 1.68 19.29
CA ASP A 93 2.61 2.58 18.81
C ASP A 93 1.23 1.94 18.93
N SER A 94 0.49 2.34 19.96
CA SER A 94 -0.88 1.84 20.23
C SER A 94 -1.90 2.31 19.19
N SER A 95 -1.59 3.35 18.41
CA SER A 95 -2.49 3.85 17.35
C SER A 95 -2.46 2.98 16.09
N VAL A 96 -1.53 2.04 15.98
CA VAL A 96 -1.48 1.10 14.86
C VAL A 96 -2.49 -0.03 15.08
N HIS A 97 -3.39 -0.18 14.12
CA HIS A 97 -4.41 -1.23 14.12
C HIS A 97 -4.21 -2.18 12.92
N PRO A 98 -4.35 -3.49 13.12
CA PRO A 98 -4.35 -4.43 12.01
C PRO A 98 -5.68 -4.34 11.26
N VAL A 99 -5.61 -4.33 9.94
CA VAL A 99 -6.80 -4.51 9.10
C VAL A 99 -6.54 -5.63 8.12
N ARG A 100 -7.15 -6.77 8.39
CA ARG A 100 -7.01 -7.93 7.52
C ARG A 100 -7.78 -7.72 6.23
N GLY A 101 -7.17 -8.13 5.12
CA GLY A 101 -7.80 -8.18 3.82
C GLY A 101 -7.43 -9.45 3.08
N GLN A 102 -8.42 -10.04 2.41
CA GLN A 102 -8.25 -11.16 1.51
C GLN A 102 -8.59 -10.74 0.09
N THR A 103 -7.91 -11.29 -0.88
CA THR A 103 -8.12 -11.08 -2.30
C THR A 103 -8.03 -12.40 -3.05
N GLU A 104 -8.72 -12.47 -4.18
CA GLU A 104 -8.75 -13.63 -5.05
C GLU A 104 -8.12 -13.29 -6.40
N THR A 105 -7.06 -14.00 -6.77
CA THR A 105 -6.39 -13.83 -8.07
C THR A 105 -6.83 -14.94 -9.02
N MET A 106 -7.36 -14.55 -10.16
CA MET A 106 -7.85 -15.44 -11.21
C MET A 106 -7.05 -15.25 -12.49
N ARG A 107 -6.85 -16.31 -13.24
CA ARG A 107 -6.25 -16.23 -14.57
C ARG A 107 -7.27 -15.73 -15.57
N MET A 108 -6.90 -14.75 -16.40
CA MET A 108 -7.75 -14.27 -17.48
C MET A 108 -7.79 -15.29 -18.63
N THR A 109 -8.96 -15.49 -19.18
CA THR A 109 -9.18 -16.25 -20.43
C THR A 109 -9.61 -15.29 -21.54
N LYS A 110 -9.71 -15.80 -22.78
CA LYS A 110 -10.20 -15.00 -23.90
C LYS A 110 -11.63 -14.48 -23.68
N ASP A 111 -12.44 -15.28 -22.99
CA ASP A 111 -13.84 -14.97 -22.69
C ASP A 111 -14.01 -14.13 -21.42
N PHE A 112 -12.95 -14.04 -20.64
CA PHE A 112 -12.88 -13.27 -19.41
C PHE A 112 -11.84 -12.15 -19.52
N LYS A 113 -12.18 -11.16 -20.33
CA LYS A 113 -11.34 -10.01 -20.64
C LYS A 113 -12.18 -8.74 -20.51
N ASN A 114 -11.64 -7.73 -19.87
CA ASN A 114 -12.30 -6.44 -19.78
C ASN A 114 -11.28 -5.31 -19.98
N ASP A 115 -11.73 -4.21 -20.53
CA ASP A 115 -10.91 -3.04 -20.85
C ASP A 115 -10.82 -2.07 -19.66
N TYR A 116 -11.58 -2.29 -18.61
CA TYR A 116 -11.58 -1.47 -17.40
C TYR A 116 -11.58 -2.29 -16.11
N SER A 117 -10.95 -1.75 -15.09
CA SER A 117 -11.07 -2.23 -13.71
C SER A 117 -12.19 -1.50 -12.99
N LEU A 118 -12.84 -2.14 -12.04
CA LEU A 118 -13.95 -1.57 -11.30
C LEU A 118 -13.62 -1.51 -9.82
N ASN A 119 -13.93 -0.37 -9.20
CA ASN A 119 -13.91 -0.19 -7.74
C ASN A 119 -15.29 0.26 -7.28
N ILE A 120 -15.90 -0.49 -6.37
CA ILE A 120 -17.24 -0.25 -5.84
C ILE A 120 -17.12 0.08 -4.36
N GLU A 121 -16.96 1.36 -4.05
CA GLU A 121 -16.74 1.83 -2.66
C GLU A 121 -17.85 1.38 -1.72
N ALA A 122 -19.12 1.47 -2.16
CA ALA A 122 -20.28 1.11 -1.34
C ALA A 122 -20.28 -0.35 -0.86
N LEU A 123 -19.63 -1.23 -1.59
CA LEU A 123 -19.54 -2.66 -1.28
C LEU A 123 -18.17 -3.07 -0.75
N SER A 124 -17.21 -2.15 -0.68
CA SER A 124 -15.81 -2.47 -0.44
C SER A 124 -15.34 -3.61 -1.34
N ALA A 125 -15.69 -3.52 -2.64
CA ALA A 125 -15.39 -4.54 -3.63
C ALA A 125 -14.71 -3.93 -4.85
N TYR A 126 -13.79 -4.67 -5.44
CA TYR A 126 -13.13 -4.29 -6.69
C TYR A 126 -12.77 -5.51 -7.53
N ILE A 127 -12.58 -5.28 -8.82
CA ILE A 127 -11.85 -6.17 -9.70
C ILE A 127 -10.86 -5.37 -10.52
N VAL A 128 -9.60 -5.79 -10.49
CA VAL A 128 -8.51 -5.14 -11.21
C VAL A 128 -7.95 -6.11 -12.24
N PHE A 129 -8.10 -5.77 -13.51
CA PHE A 129 -7.54 -6.52 -14.64
C PHE A 129 -6.09 -6.09 -14.86
N ARG A 130 -5.18 -7.07 -14.94
CA ARG A 130 -3.75 -6.85 -15.12
C ARG A 130 -3.27 -7.52 -16.42
N PRO A 131 -3.41 -6.83 -17.57
CA PRO A 131 -3.08 -7.41 -18.88
C PRO A 131 -1.65 -7.94 -18.99
N SER A 132 -0.68 -7.27 -18.33
CA SER A 132 0.74 -7.66 -18.36
C SER A 132 1.04 -9.02 -17.75
N SER A 133 0.18 -9.51 -16.85
CA SER A 133 0.32 -10.83 -16.21
C SER A 133 -0.80 -11.80 -16.57
N PHE A 134 -1.71 -11.39 -17.45
CA PHE A 134 -2.89 -12.18 -17.85
C PHE A 134 -3.69 -12.70 -16.66
N ASP A 135 -3.86 -11.86 -15.64
CA ASP A 135 -4.65 -12.17 -14.46
C ASP A 135 -5.56 -11.00 -14.06
N CYS A 136 -6.48 -11.29 -13.18
CA CYS A 136 -7.23 -10.25 -12.48
C CYS A 136 -7.29 -10.55 -10.99
N VAL A 137 -7.47 -9.50 -10.22
CA VAL A 137 -7.62 -9.58 -8.76
C VAL A 137 -8.97 -9.06 -8.36
N ALA A 138 -9.78 -9.93 -7.75
CA ALA A 138 -11.00 -9.54 -7.08
C ALA A 138 -10.74 -9.33 -5.58
N GLY A 139 -11.32 -8.31 -5.01
CA GLY A 139 -11.18 -7.98 -3.60
C GLY A 139 -12.37 -7.17 -3.11
N THR A 140 -12.51 -6.92 -1.85
CA THR A 140 -11.61 -7.27 -0.75
C THR A 140 -12.45 -7.43 0.51
N THR A 141 -11.88 -8.05 1.51
CA THR A 141 -12.39 -7.89 2.87
C THR A 141 -11.67 -6.74 3.58
N TYR A 142 -12.33 -6.14 4.56
CA TYR A 142 -11.78 -5.08 5.38
C TYR A 142 -12.18 -5.34 6.83
N GLN A 143 -11.32 -6.10 7.53
CA GLN A 143 -11.61 -6.63 8.86
C GLN A 143 -10.73 -5.91 9.89
N MET A 144 -11.30 -4.88 10.51
CA MET A 144 -10.63 -4.07 11.52
C MET A 144 -10.34 -4.89 12.78
N GLY A 145 -9.13 -4.77 13.32
CA GLY A 145 -8.68 -5.47 14.50
C GLY A 145 -8.25 -6.93 14.27
N ASP A 146 -8.42 -7.45 13.06
CA ASP A 146 -8.07 -8.82 12.72
C ASP A 146 -6.64 -8.92 12.19
N SER A 147 -5.79 -9.68 12.86
CA SER A 147 -4.38 -9.93 12.50
C SER A 147 -4.11 -11.35 11.96
N TYR A 148 -5.15 -12.13 11.69
CA TYR A 148 -4.99 -13.48 11.16
C TYR A 148 -4.48 -13.46 9.72
N LYS A 149 -3.35 -14.13 9.48
CA LYS A 149 -2.68 -14.13 8.15
C LYS A 149 -3.12 -15.29 7.23
N GLY A 150 -3.94 -16.22 7.73
CA GLY A 150 -4.42 -17.36 6.95
C GLY A 150 -5.58 -17.02 6.03
N ILE A 151 -5.88 -17.93 5.11
CA ILE A 151 -7.01 -17.84 4.19
C ILE A 151 -8.29 -18.28 4.90
N ARG A 152 -9.41 -17.60 4.59
CA ARG A 152 -10.76 -17.99 5.00
C ARG A 152 -11.63 -18.23 3.78
N GLU A 153 -12.25 -19.37 3.72
CA GLU A 153 -13.18 -19.71 2.61
C GLU A 153 -14.43 -18.81 2.62
N THR A 154 -14.87 -18.41 3.80
CA THR A 154 -15.99 -17.45 3.96
C THR A 154 -15.69 -16.10 3.31
N ASP A 155 -14.46 -15.61 3.42
CA ASP A 155 -14.04 -14.35 2.79
C ASP A 155 -14.00 -14.49 1.27
N LYS A 156 -13.52 -15.64 0.77
CA LYS A 156 -13.53 -15.94 -0.66
C LYS A 156 -14.94 -15.93 -1.21
N GLN A 157 -15.86 -16.60 -0.54
CA GLN A 157 -17.28 -16.64 -0.94
C GLN A 157 -17.91 -15.24 -0.94
N GLU A 158 -17.61 -14.41 0.07
CA GLU A 158 -18.09 -13.03 0.13
C GLU A 158 -17.55 -12.18 -1.03
N ILE A 159 -16.25 -12.29 -1.34
CA ILE A 159 -15.62 -11.56 -2.45
C ILE A 159 -16.28 -11.97 -3.76
N PHE A 160 -16.41 -13.26 -4.03
CA PHE A 160 -17.06 -13.75 -5.25
C PHE A 160 -18.53 -13.32 -5.34
N LYS A 161 -19.27 -13.37 -4.25
CA LYS A 161 -20.67 -12.89 -4.20
C LYS A 161 -20.78 -11.43 -4.61
N LYS A 162 -19.93 -10.56 -4.06
CA LYS A 162 -19.92 -9.12 -4.35
C LYS A 162 -19.52 -8.82 -5.80
N VAL A 163 -18.42 -9.41 -6.24
CA VAL A 163 -17.84 -9.08 -7.56
C VAL A 163 -18.62 -9.73 -8.70
N SER A 164 -19.14 -10.96 -8.52
CA SER A 164 -19.91 -11.66 -9.57
C SER A 164 -21.28 -11.03 -9.87
N ALA A 165 -21.75 -10.13 -9.01
CA ALA A 165 -22.94 -9.34 -9.31
C ALA A 165 -22.69 -8.39 -10.51
N PHE A 166 -21.47 -7.93 -10.70
CA PHE A 166 -21.06 -7.02 -11.78
C PHE A 166 -20.30 -7.72 -12.91
N PHE A 167 -19.60 -8.80 -12.56
CA PHE A 167 -18.85 -9.65 -13.50
C PHE A 167 -19.29 -11.11 -13.36
N PRO A 168 -20.44 -11.48 -13.91
CA PRO A 168 -20.96 -12.86 -13.81
C PRO A 168 -20.00 -13.92 -14.35
N SER A 169 -19.13 -13.54 -15.28
CA SER A 169 -18.12 -14.43 -15.91
C SER A 169 -17.06 -14.96 -14.93
N ILE A 170 -16.93 -14.38 -13.72
CA ILE A 170 -16.01 -14.94 -12.71
C ILE A 170 -16.61 -16.11 -11.91
N LYS A 171 -17.92 -16.38 -12.04
CA LYS A 171 -18.55 -17.48 -11.31
C LYS A 171 -17.94 -18.82 -11.70
N GLY A 172 -17.47 -19.57 -10.71
CA GLY A 172 -16.85 -20.87 -10.92
C GLY A 172 -15.41 -20.84 -11.46
N VAL A 173 -14.83 -19.65 -11.63
CA VAL A 173 -13.42 -19.53 -12.02
C VAL A 173 -12.53 -19.88 -10.83
N GLU A 174 -11.52 -20.71 -11.08
CA GLU A 174 -10.52 -21.05 -10.08
C GLU A 174 -9.70 -19.81 -9.69
N ALA A 175 -9.49 -19.63 -8.39
CA ALA A 175 -8.77 -18.49 -7.86
C ALA A 175 -7.73 -18.88 -6.81
N VAL A 176 -6.64 -18.14 -6.80
CA VAL A 176 -5.61 -18.21 -5.76
C VAL A 176 -5.89 -17.12 -4.73
N SER A 177 -6.22 -17.54 -3.51
CA SER A 177 -6.48 -16.65 -2.40
C SER A 177 -5.18 -16.10 -1.80
N LYS A 178 -5.18 -14.82 -1.44
CA LYS A 178 -4.10 -14.16 -0.69
C LYS A 178 -4.69 -13.34 0.44
N ALA A 179 -4.11 -13.44 1.63
CA ALA A 179 -4.47 -12.60 2.77
C ALA A 179 -3.26 -11.81 3.25
N GLY A 180 -3.53 -10.63 3.79
CA GLY A 180 -2.51 -9.74 4.34
C GLY A 180 -3.08 -8.79 5.38
N ILE A 181 -2.19 -8.22 6.16
CA ILE A 181 -2.54 -7.25 7.20
C ILE A 181 -2.10 -5.87 6.75
N ARG A 182 -3.06 -4.96 6.64
CA ARG A 182 -2.78 -3.53 6.42
C ARG A 182 -2.43 -2.89 7.74
N CYS A 183 -1.47 -2.00 7.71
CA CYS A 183 -1.10 -1.16 8.86
C CYS A 183 -1.98 0.10 8.83
N GLU A 184 -3.04 0.12 9.62
CA GLU A 184 -3.97 1.25 9.69
C GLU A 184 -3.61 2.15 10.87
N ARG A 185 -3.64 3.45 10.66
CA ARG A 185 -3.61 4.52 11.65
C ARG A 185 -4.59 5.61 11.25
N SER A 186 -4.99 6.47 12.19
CA SER A 186 -5.80 7.67 11.89
C SER A 186 -5.08 8.60 10.90
N ASP A 187 -3.77 8.74 11.07
CA ASP A 187 -2.89 9.54 10.22
C ASP A 187 -1.63 8.74 9.90
N VAL A 188 -1.12 8.89 8.69
CA VAL A 188 0.17 8.29 8.30
C VAL A 188 1.27 8.91 9.15
N ARG A 189 2.10 8.08 9.78
CA ARG A 189 3.26 8.53 10.53
C ARG A 189 4.44 8.71 9.58
N ILE A 190 4.80 9.97 9.29
CA ILE A 190 6.06 10.34 8.65
C ILE A 190 6.71 11.38 9.56
N GLU A 191 7.49 10.92 10.52
CA GLU A 191 8.06 11.70 11.61
C GLU A 191 9.47 11.25 11.90
N THR A 192 10.24 12.11 12.52
CA THR A 192 11.62 11.83 12.95
C THR A 192 11.73 11.65 14.45
N GLU A 193 12.61 10.77 14.85
CA GLU A 193 13.01 10.54 16.23
C GLU A 193 14.55 10.51 16.29
N GLU A 194 15.14 11.22 17.23
CA GLU A 194 16.58 11.21 17.44
C GLU A 194 16.93 10.02 18.33
N GLY A 195 17.88 9.21 17.90
CA GLY A 195 18.54 8.20 18.71
C GLY A 195 19.83 8.75 19.25
N ASP A 196 20.12 8.49 20.51
CA ASP A 196 21.43 8.75 21.13
C ASP A 196 21.89 7.48 21.83
N ASN A 197 22.90 6.84 21.28
CA ASN A 197 23.50 5.68 21.88
C ASN A 197 24.97 5.91 22.16
N ALA A 198 25.31 6.03 23.45
CA ALA A 198 26.67 6.30 23.95
C ALA A 198 27.36 7.49 23.25
N GLY A 199 26.62 8.56 22.93
CA GLY A 199 27.11 9.75 22.25
C GLY A 199 27.15 9.66 20.72
N LYS A 200 26.77 8.53 20.12
CA LYS A 200 26.52 8.41 18.69
C LYS A 200 25.08 8.84 18.41
N LYS A 201 24.92 9.97 17.76
CA LYS A 201 23.61 10.45 17.33
C LYS A 201 23.19 9.75 16.03
N SER A 202 21.94 9.36 15.97
CA SER A 202 21.31 8.75 14.80
C SER A 202 19.92 9.35 14.58
N LEU A 203 19.41 9.21 13.35
CA LEU A 203 18.05 9.60 12.99
C LEU A 203 17.21 8.36 12.72
N ILE A 204 16.05 8.27 13.35
CA ILE A 204 15.02 7.32 12.97
C ILE A 204 13.93 8.08 12.22
N VAL A 205 13.62 7.68 11.00
CA VAL A 205 12.51 8.22 10.21
C VAL A 205 11.42 7.17 10.13
N HIS A 206 10.28 7.41 10.77
CA HIS A 206 9.13 6.54 10.70
C HIS A 206 8.35 6.80 9.41
N CYS A 207 7.90 5.73 8.73
CA CYS A 207 7.10 5.81 7.52
C CYS A 207 6.14 4.62 7.45
N TYR A 208 5.02 4.71 8.17
CA TYR A 208 4.02 3.63 8.24
C TYR A 208 2.62 4.15 8.54
N GLY A 209 1.63 3.25 8.56
CA GLY A 209 0.24 3.62 8.88
C GLY A 209 -0.62 3.97 7.67
N HIS A 210 -0.22 3.59 6.45
CA HIS A 210 -0.88 3.95 5.20
C HIS A 210 -2.18 3.17 4.91
N GLY A 211 -2.52 2.17 5.72
CA GLY A 211 -3.68 1.32 5.48
C GLY A 211 -3.71 0.69 4.09
N GLY A 212 -4.79 0.93 3.36
CA GLY A 212 -4.95 0.46 1.98
C GLY A 212 -4.21 1.31 0.93
N SER A 213 -3.66 2.47 1.29
CA SER A 213 -3.10 3.45 0.36
C SER A 213 -1.58 3.38 0.18
N GLY A 214 -0.92 2.36 0.74
CA GLY A 214 0.55 2.26 0.78
C GLY A 214 1.22 2.37 -0.59
N PHE A 215 0.70 1.70 -1.63
CA PHE A 215 1.24 1.84 -2.99
C PHE A 215 0.94 3.20 -3.62
N SER A 216 -0.28 3.69 -3.47
CA SER A 216 -0.69 4.98 -4.05
C SER A 216 0.07 6.17 -3.47
N ALA A 217 0.41 6.11 -2.18
CA ALA A 217 1.12 7.15 -1.46
C ALA A 217 2.65 6.96 -1.44
N SER A 218 3.17 5.83 -1.96
CA SER A 218 4.57 5.42 -1.77
C SER A 218 5.60 6.47 -2.18
N TRP A 219 5.44 7.09 -3.36
CA TRP A 219 6.36 8.11 -3.84
C TRP A 219 6.31 9.40 -3.03
N GLY A 220 5.10 9.87 -2.68
CA GLY A 220 4.95 11.05 -1.82
C GLY A 220 5.58 10.83 -0.44
N SER A 221 5.37 9.67 0.14
CA SER A 221 5.99 9.28 1.41
C SER A 221 7.50 9.19 1.29
N ALA A 222 8.03 8.58 0.22
CA ALA A 222 9.47 8.49 -0.01
C ALA A 222 10.13 9.86 -0.16
N PHE A 223 9.48 10.83 -0.84
CA PHE A 223 9.98 12.20 -0.92
C PHE A 223 10.04 12.87 0.45
N LYS A 224 9.01 12.70 1.29
CA LYS A 224 9.03 13.25 2.65
C LYS A 224 10.12 12.63 3.51
N VAL A 225 10.30 11.32 3.45
CA VAL A 225 11.40 10.63 4.13
C VAL A 225 12.75 11.18 3.67
N LEU A 226 12.94 11.36 2.36
CA LEU A 226 14.18 11.92 1.81
C LEU A 226 14.45 13.35 2.30
N GLU A 227 13.41 14.20 2.43
CA GLU A 227 13.54 15.54 3.01
C GLU A 227 14.09 15.48 4.45
N HIS A 228 13.56 14.58 5.27
CA HIS A 228 14.06 14.37 6.65
C HIS A 228 15.52 13.88 6.66
N CYS A 229 15.86 12.91 5.83
CA CYS A 229 17.24 12.41 5.73
C CYS A 229 18.22 13.49 5.31
N LYS A 230 17.87 14.31 4.31
CA LYS A 230 18.72 15.44 3.86
C LYS A 230 18.92 16.49 4.95
N SER A 231 17.84 16.87 5.65
CA SER A 231 17.93 17.85 6.75
C SER A 231 18.87 17.37 7.84
N PHE A 232 18.85 16.07 8.16
CA PHE A 232 19.77 15.49 9.14
C PHE A 232 21.22 15.51 8.65
N SER A 233 21.47 15.07 7.41
CA SER A 233 22.83 15.02 6.84
C SER A 233 23.48 16.40 6.65
N MET A 234 22.68 17.46 6.53
CA MET A 234 23.17 18.85 6.42
C MET A 234 23.38 19.53 7.76
N ASN A 235 23.00 18.92 8.87
CA ASN A 235 23.15 19.53 10.19
C ASN A 235 24.58 19.30 10.72
N PRO A 236 25.36 20.37 10.93
CA PRO A 236 26.75 20.26 11.38
C PRO A 236 26.94 19.62 12.76
N ASN A 237 25.87 19.49 13.55
CA ASN A 237 25.89 18.84 14.85
C ASN A 237 25.79 17.30 14.78
N PHE A 238 25.59 16.71 13.58
CA PHE A 238 25.35 15.28 13.38
C PHE A 238 26.44 14.55 12.58
N GLY A 239 27.69 14.95 12.66
CA GLY A 239 28.81 14.16 12.16
C GLY A 239 29.25 14.47 10.71
N PRO A 240 30.22 13.74 10.17
CA PRO A 240 30.89 14.11 8.94
C PRO A 240 29.94 14.07 7.75
N THR A 241 29.95 15.15 7.02
CA THR A 241 29.34 15.30 5.70
C THR A 241 29.84 14.18 4.77
N ILE A 242 28.93 13.43 4.16
CA ILE A 242 29.24 12.53 3.05
C ILE A 242 29.60 13.35 1.83
#